data_c646ea5839f3eedd453f187b0855c35b
#
_entry.id   c646ea5839f3eedd453f187b0855c35b
#
_cell.length_a   1.000
_cell.length_b   1.000
_cell.length_c   1.000
_cell.angle_alpha   90.00
_cell.angle_beta   90.00
_cell.angle_gamma   90.00
#
_symmetry.space_group_name_H-M   'P 1'
#
loop_
_entity.id
_entity.type
_entity.pdbx_description
1 polymer ?
#
loop_
_entity_poly.entity_id
_entity_poly.type
_entity_poly.pdbx_seq_one_letter_code
_entity_poly.pdbx_strand_id
1 'polypeptide(L)'
;TANYIFANPELAYQEQKSSVRLSTYLQEQGFTVSSGTANIETAFTATWGTGKPILGFLAEYDALPGVGHACGHNLLGTAVIGAACALKSHMETEQIPGTICVYGCPAEEIMSGKIVMNKAGVFDGLDVAVTWHPFDRNRISNDIWMSQDVKNYTFHGVSAHAAKSPQEGRSALDAAELMNIGVNYLREHVPDEVRMHYAYVDNGIPSNVVPDLAKTNYFIRSFKRSRTEDASARVDKCARGAAMMTDTTVDIELVTSCKEMKVNRVLAELYYEAMTHIPTPEYTEDELTFAAELSKEAGLENDGIYFKGLEPLEPEPVPIFIGTDATEVSHTIPLITISAATMCRGTSLHHWAAAKQAGMSIGHKGMLYAARCMAEGTKLLLKNPDKLTAAWEEFKNTDA
;
A
#
# COMPACT_ATOMS: atom_id res chain seq x y z
N THR A 1 20.65 6.57 -0.19
CA THR A 1 19.28 7.00 0.18
C THR A 1 18.60 5.91 1.00
N ALA A 2 18.45 4.67 0.51
CA ALA A 2 17.74 3.59 1.21
C ALA A 2 18.22 3.37 2.66
N ASN A 3 19.53 3.31 2.89
CA ASN A 3 20.10 3.14 4.24
C ASN A 3 19.80 4.32 5.17
N TYR A 4 19.73 5.54 4.64
CA TYR A 4 19.37 6.71 5.43
C TYR A 4 17.91 6.64 5.89
N ILE A 5 16.98 6.30 4.98
CA ILE A 5 15.56 6.14 5.30
C ILE A 5 15.38 4.97 6.27
N PHE A 6 16.05 3.83 6.03
CA PHE A 6 16.03 2.67 6.92
C PHE A 6 16.46 3.00 8.35
N ALA A 7 17.53 3.80 8.50
CA ALA A 7 18.03 4.20 9.81
C ALA A 7 17.20 5.30 10.51
N ASN A 8 16.25 5.91 9.80
CA ASN A 8 15.35 6.95 10.30
C ASN A 8 13.89 6.61 9.96
N PRO A 9 13.32 5.52 10.53
CA PRO A 9 11.96 5.13 10.24
C PRO A 9 10.99 6.18 10.78
N GLU A 10 10.08 6.63 9.91
CA GLU A 10 9.08 7.67 10.21
C GLU A 10 7.69 7.12 9.88
N LEU A 11 6.71 7.39 10.74
CA LEU A 11 5.35 6.89 10.59
C LEU A 11 4.56 7.76 9.62
N ALA A 12 3.42 7.24 9.21
CA ALA A 12 2.46 7.90 8.33
C ALA A 12 2.26 9.40 8.67
N TYR A 13 2.40 10.25 7.67
CA TYR A 13 2.36 11.73 7.74
C TYR A 13 3.45 12.39 8.61
N GLN A 14 4.45 11.64 9.06
CA GLN A 14 5.59 12.15 9.82
C GLN A 14 6.93 11.96 9.07
N GLU A 15 6.91 11.57 7.81
CA GLU A 15 8.04 11.16 6.98
C GLU A 15 8.89 12.34 6.48
N GLN A 16 9.22 13.29 7.37
CA GLN A 16 9.92 14.53 7.04
C GLN A 16 11.31 14.27 6.45
N LYS A 17 12.11 13.43 7.12
CA LYS A 17 13.50 13.14 6.69
C LYS A 17 13.52 12.32 5.41
N SER A 18 12.60 11.37 5.28
CA SER A 18 12.48 10.50 4.12
C SER A 18 12.09 11.27 2.88
N SER A 19 11.05 12.11 2.99
CA SER A 19 10.58 13.01 1.94
C SER A 19 11.68 13.98 1.48
N VAL A 20 12.33 14.68 2.42
CA VAL A 20 13.44 15.61 2.12
C VAL A 20 14.60 14.85 1.45
N ARG A 21 14.94 13.65 1.91
CA ARG A 21 16.05 12.88 1.34
C ARG A 21 15.80 12.47 -0.12
N LEU A 22 14.57 12.02 -0.43
CA LEU A 22 14.19 11.62 -1.79
C LEU A 22 14.07 12.82 -2.73
N SER A 23 13.38 13.87 -2.28
CA SER A 23 13.16 15.09 -3.08
C SER A 23 14.45 15.86 -3.35
N THR A 24 15.36 15.97 -2.36
CA THR A 24 16.69 16.60 -2.56
C THR A 24 17.50 15.82 -3.59
N TYR A 25 17.52 14.48 -3.52
CA TYR A 25 18.22 13.68 -4.51
C TYR A 25 17.70 13.93 -5.93
N LEU A 26 16.38 13.97 -6.12
CA LEU A 26 15.79 14.28 -7.43
C LEU A 26 16.16 15.69 -7.90
N GLN A 27 16.19 16.68 -7.00
CA GLN A 27 16.63 18.04 -7.32
C GLN A 27 18.09 18.05 -7.78
N GLU A 28 18.98 17.34 -7.10
CA GLU A 28 20.39 17.17 -7.50
C GLU A 28 20.53 16.51 -8.86
N GLN A 29 19.56 15.64 -9.24
CA GLN A 29 19.50 15.00 -10.56
C GLN A 29 18.79 15.87 -11.63
N GLY A 30 18.47 17.13 -11.31
CA GLY A 30 17.91 18.09 -12.27
C GLY A 30 16.39 18.03 -12.45
N PHE A 31 15.65 17.43 -11.52
CA PHE A 31 14.21 17.54 -11.46
C PHE A 31 13.79 18.85 -10.80
N THR A 32 12.69 19.43 -11.24
CA THR A 32 12.03 20.53 -10.53
C THR A 32 11.13 19.96 -9.45
N VAL A 33 11.39 20.29 -8.19
CA VAL A 33 10.68 19.73 -7.02
C VAL A 33 9.72 20.75 -6.43
N SER A 34 8.51 20.28 -6.09
CA SER A 34 7.50 20.99 -5.32
C SER A 34 7.11 20.14 -4.10
N SER A 35 7.27 20.68 -2.90
CA SER A 35 6.88 20.03 -1.64
C SER A 35 5.45 20.41 -1.23
N GLY A 36 4.83 19.60 -0.36
CA GLY A 36 3.49 19.86 0.16
C GLY A 36 2.38 19.56 -0.84
N THR A 37 2.59 18.58 -1.73
CA THR A 37 1.61 18.14 -2.72
C THR A 37 0.30 17.75 -2.05
N ALA A 38 -0.83 18.20 -2.58
CA ALA A 38 -2.17 17.98 -2.02
C ALA A 38 -2.34 18.49 -0.56
N ASN A 39 -1.58 19.50 -0.14
CA ASN A 39 -1.50 19.99 1.23
C ASN A 39 -1.02 18.94 2.26
N ILE A 40 -0.32 17.92 1.82
CA ILE A 40 0.34 16.95 2.68
C ILE A 40 1.81 17.38 2.81
N GLU A 41 2.22 17.77 4.00
CA GLU A 41 3.55 18.36 4.26
C GLU A 41 4.69 17.42 3.81
N THR A 42 4.53 16.12 4.01
CA THR A 42 5.52 15.08 3.67
C THR A 42 5.43 14.57 2.22
N ALA A 43 4.41 14.99 1.44
CA ALA A 43 4.31 14.66 0.03
C ALA A 43 5.08 15.65 -0.86
N PHE A 44 5.58 15.18 -1.99
CA PHE A 44 6.24 16.02 -2.99
C PHE A 44 5.91 15.57 -4.42
N THR A 45 6.10 16.48 -5.37
CA THR A 45 6.11 16.20 -6.80
C THR A 45 7.42 16.67 -7.40
N ALA A 46 8.10 15.81 -8.17
CA ALA A 46 9.29 16.16 -8.90
C ALA A 46 9.09 15.92 -10.38
N THR A 47 9.36 16.92 -11.21
CA THR A 47 9.08 16.88 -12.66
C THR A 47 10.33 17.15 -13.47
N TRP A 48 10.51 16.39 -14.56
CA TRP A 48 11.54 16.60 -15.57
C TRP A 48 10.98 16.40 -16.97
N GLY A 49 11.48 17.16 -17.92
CA GLY A 49 11.05 17.08 -19.32
C GLY A 49 9.79 17.90 -19.61
N THR A 50 9.28 17.81 -20.82
CA THR A 50 8.09 18.53 -21.28
C THR A 50 7.35 17.74 -22.37
N GLY A 51 6.04 17.92 -22.45
CA GLY A 51 5.20 17.27 -23.46
C GLY A 51 4.75 15.87 -23.07
N LYS A 52 4.15 15.19 -24.03
CA LYS A 52 3.59 13.84 -23.89
C LYS A 52 4.58 12.77 -24.38
N PRO A 53 4.52 11.54 -23.85
CA PRO A 53 3.63 11.14 -22.73
C PRO A 53 4.11 11.69 -21.38
N ILE A 54 3.18 11.78 -20.41
CA ILE A 54 3.47 12.14 -19.01
C ILE A 54 3.48 10.85 -18.18
N LEU A 55 4.64 10.50 -17.65
CA LEU A 55 4.93 9.24 -16.99
C LEU A 55 5.02 9.48 -15.47
N GLY A 56 4.12 8.87 -14.72
CA GLY A 56 4.08 8.99 -13.26
C GLY A 56 4.83 7.85 -12.57
N PHE A 57 5.67 8.16 -11.57
CA PHE A 57 6.34 7.20 -10.71
C PHE A 57 5.93 7.44 -9.27
N LEU A 58 5.39 6.42 -8.59
CA LEU A 58 4.84 6.55 -7.23
C LEU A 58 5.82 6.00 -6.20
N ALA A 59 6.32 6.85 -5.31
CA ALA A 59 7.33 6.53 -4.30
C ALA A 59 6.73 6.56 -2.90
N GLU A 60 6.77 5.44 -2.18
CA GLU A 60 6.38 5.30 -0.77
C GLU A 60 7.63 5.27 0.11
N TYR A 61 7.51 5.72 1.38
CA TYR A 61 8.66 5.83 2.30
C TYR A 61 8.29 5.83 3.78
N ASP A 62 7.03 5.58 4.13
CA ASP A 62 6.57 5.44 5.51
C ASP A 62 6.99 4.09 6.12
N ALA A 63 7.01 4.05 7.45
CA ALA A 63 7.38 2.90 8.25
C ALA A 63 6.24 2.50 9.19
N LEU A 64 6.30 1.26 9.68
CA LEU A 64 5.34 0.70 10.62
C LEU A 64 5.74 0.95 12.09
N PRO A 65 4.75 1.18 12.98
CA PRO A 65 5.01 1.31 14.41
C PRO A 65 5.69 0.07 14.99
N GLY A 66 6.79 0.25 15.74
CA GLY A 66 7.47 -0.80 16.48
C GLY A 66 8.36 -1.73 15.67
N VAL A 67 8.14 -1.87 14.35
CA VAL A 67 8.92 -2.78 13.47
C VAL A 67 9.72 -2.06 12.38
N GLY A 68 9.52 -0.76 12.18
CA GLY A 68 10.25 0.02 11.18
C GLY A 68 9.86 -0.35 9.75
N HIS A 69 10.83 -0.41 8.84
CA HIS A 69 10.58 -0.67 7.41
C HIS A 69 10.32 -2.16 7.09
N ALA A 70 9.32 -2.76 7.75
CA ALA A 70 8.95 -4.15 7.53
C ALA A 70 8.10 -4.38 6.25
N CYS A 71 7.67 -3.32 5.58
CA CYS A 71 7.12 -3.35 4.22
C CYS A 71 8.16 -3.02 3.14
N GLY A 72 9.33 -2.52 3.56
CA GLY A 72 10.45 -2.19 2.67
C GLY A 72 10.28 -0.88 1.90
N HIS A 73 9.47 0.07 2.39
CA HIS A 73 9.26 1.36 1.72
C HIS A 73 10.54 2.21 1.62
N ASN A 74 11.53 2.00 2.50
CA ASN A 74 12.88 2.57 2.33
C ASN A 74 13.54 2.15 1.00
N LEU A 75 13.28 0.93 0.55
CA LEU A 75 13.73 0.39 -0.74
C LEU A 75 12.82 0.89 -1.87
N LEU A 76 11.49 0.91 -1.63
CA LEU A 76 10.49 1.28 -2.62
C LEU A 76 10.73 2.69 -3.14
N GLY A 77 10.70 3.69 -2.29
CA GLY A 77 10.92 5.08 -2.69
C GLY A 77 12.29 5.30 -3.35
N THR A 78 13.34 4.62 -2.85
CA THR A 78 14.69 4.72 -3.42
C THR A 78 14.77 4.11 -4.83
N ALA A 79 14.14 2.95 -5.08
CA ALA A 79 14.13 2.35 -6.42
C ALA A 79 13.36 3.20 -7.42
N VAL A 80 12.23 3.79 -6.99
CA VAL A 80 11.42 4.68 -7.83
C VAL A 80 12.22 5.88 -8.32
N ILE A 81 12.92 6.60 -7.43
CA ILE A 81 13.76 7.72 -7.86
C ILE A 81 14.92 7.27 -8.74
N GLY A 82 15.49 6.08 -8.47
CA GLY A 82 16.51 5.47 -9.32
C GLY A 82 16.01 5.15 -10.73
N ALA A 83 14.81 4.60 -10.84
CA ALA A 83 14.16 4.31 -12.12
C ALA A 83 13.89 5.58 -12.94
N ALA A 84 13.35 6.62 -12.30
CA ALA A 84 13.08 7.91 -12.93
C ALA A 84 14.37 8.58 -13.44
N CYS A 85 15.47 8.53 -12.67
CA CYS A 85 16.77 9.06 -13.10
C CYS A 85 17.37 8.25 -14.26
N ALA A 86 17.26 6.93 -14.24
CA ALA A 86 17.74 6.07 -15.33
C ALA A 86 16.95 6.33 -16.62
N LEU A 87 15.62 6.43 -16.51
CA LEU A 87 14.77 6.77 -17.65
C LEU A 87 15.08 8.16 -18.22
N LYS A 88 15.26 9.16 -17.33
CA LYS A 88 15.69 10.50 -17.73
C LYS A 88 16.96 10.46 -18.59
N SER A 89 18.01 9.78 -18.09
CA SER A 89 19.28 9.66 -18.82
C SER A 89 19.10 9.01 -20.21
N HIS A 90 18.22 8.00 -20.29
CA HIS A 90 17.89 7.37 -21.57
C HIS A 90 17.17 8.32 -22.52
N MET A 91 16.16 9.04 -22.03
CA MET A 91 15.39 10.00 -22.84
C MET A 91 16.28 11.16 -23.33
N GLU A 92 17.20 11.65 -22.51
CA GLU A 92 18.20 12.65 -22.90
C GLU A 92 19.12 12.13 -24.01
N THR A 93 19.63 10.92 -23.84
CA THR A 93 20.59 10.31 -24.81
C THR A 93 19.92 10.04 -26.16
N GLU A 94 18.72 9.50 -26.16
CA GLU A 94 17.98 9.17 -27.39
C GLU A 94 17.06 10.31 -27.89
N GLN A 95 17.07 11.46 -27.20
CA GLN A 95 16.24 12.64 -27.52
C GLN A 95 14.73 12.31 -27.61
N ILE A 96 14.25 11.44 -26.74
CA ILE A 96 12.85 11.05 -26.67
C ILE A 96 12.07 12.12 -25.92
N PRO A 97 11.00 12.70 -26.52
CA PRO A 97 10.15 13.68 -25.83
C PRO A 97 9.29 13.02 -24.76
N GLY A 98 8.88 13.78 -23.76
CA GLY A 98 7.98 13.36 -22.70
C GLY A 98 8.29 14.02 -21.36
N THR A 99 7.45 13.75 -20.39
CA THR A 99 7.56 14.28 -19.03
C THR A 99 7.64 13.13 -18.04
N ILE A 100 8.60 13.18 -17.13
CA ILE A 100 8.69 12.27 -15.99
C ILE A 100 8.23 13.03 -14.74
N CYS A 101 7.22 12.48 -14.05
CA CYS A 101 6.74 12.97 -12.77
C CYS A 101 7.00 11.91 -11.70
N VAL A 102 7.70 12.27 -10.63
CA VAL A 102 7.87 11.41 -9.44
C VAL A 102 7.03 11.99 -8.31
N TYR A 103 6.17 11.18 -7.76
CA TYR A 103 5.31 11.54 -6.65
C TYR A 103 5.79 10.87 -5.38
N GLY A 104 6.15 11.68 -4.38
CA GLY A 104 6.35 11.21 -3.02
C GLY A 104 5.00 11.00 -2.37
N CYS A 105 4.67 9.74 -2.09
CA CYS A 105 3.38 9.29 -1.58
C CYS A 105 3.54 8.79 -0.13
N PRO A 106 3.31 9.63 0.88
CA PRO A 106 3.39 9.25 2.29
C PRO A 106 2.19 8.42 2.73
N ALA A 107 2.26 7.85 3.93
CA ALA A 107 1.12 7.27 4.65
C ALA A 107 0.39 6.13 3.92
N GLU A 108 1.14 5.26 3.23
CA GLU A 108 0.57 4.07 2.59
C GLU A 108 0.05 3.07 3.62
N GLU A 109 0.79 2.86 4.71
CA GLU A 109 0.50 1.87 5.76
C GLU A 109 -0.83 2.10 6.51
N ILE A 110 -1.37 3.32 6.42
CA ILE A 110 -2.71 3.65 6.90
C ILE A 110 -3.72 3.84 5.77
N MET A 111 -3.36 3.46 4.55
CA MET A 111 -4.22 3.52 3.36
C MET A 111 -4.74 4.93 3.09
N SER A 112 -3.86 5.94 3.00
CA SER A 112 -4.33 7.31 2.97
C SER A 112 -3.66 8.23 1.95
N GLY A 113 -2.34 8.24 1.84
CA GLY A 113 -1.60 9.24 1.08
C GLY A 113 -2.06 9.38 -0.37
N LYS A 114 -2.02 8.28 -1.14
CA LYS A 114 -2.43 8.29 -2.55
C LYS A 114 -3.92 8.53 -2.73
N ILE A 115 -4.76 8.13 -1.76
CA ILE A 115 -6.20 8.42 -1.79
C ILE A 115 -6.44 9.93 -1.68
N VAL A 116 -5.77 10.62 -0.76
CA VAL A 116 -5.88 12.08 -0.59
C VAL A 116 -5.33 12.80 -1.82
N MET A 117 -4.16 12.39 -2.32
CA MET A 117 -3.54 12.95 -3.52
C MET A 117 -4.43 12.76 -4.75
N ASN A 118 -5.03 11.58 -4.92
CA ASN A 118 -5.94 11.28 -6.03
C ASN A 118 -7.21 12.14 -5.99
N LYS A 119 -7.83 12.26 -4.81
CA LYS A 119 -8.98 13.16 -4.62
C LYS A 119 -8.66 14.63 -4.89
N ALA A 120 -7.41 15.04 -4.70
CA ALA A 120 -6.93 16.39 -5.03
C ALA A 120 -6.56 16.55 -6.52
N GLY A 121 -6.74 15.54 -7.36
CA GLY A 121 -6.45 15.59 -8.79
C GLY A 121 -4.96 15.54 -9.13
N VAL A 122 -4.10 15.11 -8.19
CA VAL A 122 -2.62 15.12 -8.38
C VAL A 122 -2.19 14.25 -9.56
N PHE A 123 -2.90 13.17 -9.82
CA PHE A 123 -2.58 12.22 -10.88
C PHE A 123 -3.31 12.49 -12.20
N ASP A 124 -4.17 13.52 -12.23
CA ASP A 124 -4.90 13.87 -13.44
C ASP A 124 -3.94 14.29 -14.56
N GLY A 125 -4.20 13.80 -15.76
CA GLY A 125 -3.39 14.13 -16.94
C GLY A 125 -2.13 13.30 -17.12
N LEU A 126 -1.79 12.38 -16.21
CA LEU A 126 -0.79 11.34 -16.47
C LEU A 126 -1.27 10.40 -17.59
N ASP A 127 -0.33 9.88 -18.36
CA ASP A 127 -0.63 8.88 -19.37
C ASP A 127 -0.47 7.45 -18.84
N VAL A 128 0.39 7.26 -17.84
CA VAL A 128 0.60 5.98 -17.14
C VAL A 128 1.22 6.24 -15.76
N ALA A 129 0.90 5.40 -14.77
CA ALA A 129 1.61 5.33 -13.50
C ALA A 129 2.37 4.02 -13.35
N VAL A 130 3.53 4.11 -12.70
CA VAL A 130 4.44 2.99 -12.45
C VAL A 130 4.81 2.98 -10.98
N THR A 131 4.70 1.83 -10.36
CA THR A 131 5.23 1.59 -9.00
C THR A 131 5.73 0.16 -8.88
N TRP A 132 6.26 -0.19 -7.73
CA TRP A 132 6.66 -1.55 -7.41
C TRP A 132 6.45 -1.82 -5.94
N HIS A 133 6.52 -3.10 -5.55
CA HIS A 133 6.48 -3.45 -4.14
C HIS A 133 7.58 -4.45 -3.77
N PRO A 134 8.33 -4.23 -2.68
CA PRO A 134 9.23 -5.22 -2.09
C PRO A 134 8.47 -6.50 -1.73
N PHE A 135 9.01 -7.65 -2.14
CA PHE A 135 8.38 -8.94 -1.88
C PHE A 135 9.43 -10.05 -1.76
N ASP A 136 8.99 -11.31 -1.71
CA ASP A 136 9.87 -12.48 -1.66
C ASP A 136 10.15 -13.11 -3.03
N ARG A 137 9.69 -12.48 -4.13
CA ARG A 137 9.81 -12.98 -5.51
C ARG A 137 9.78 -11.87 -6.54
N ASN A 138 10.28 -12.17 -7.75
CA ASN A 138 10.24 -11.25 -8.89
C ASN A 138 9.06 -11.61 -9.78
N ARG A 139 8.13 -10.69 -9.99
CA ARG A 139 6.94 -10.91 -10.82
C ARG A 139 6.28 -9.60 -11.26
N ILE A 140 5.38 -9.68 -12.23
CA ILE A 140 4.37 -8.64 -12.44
C ILE A 140 3.24 -8.85 -11.42
N SER A 141 2.83 -7.80 -10.76
CA SER A 141 1.65 -7.82 -9.91
C SER A 141 0.39 -7.73 -10.78
N ASN A 142 0.01 -8.88 -11.34
CA ASN A 142 -1.25 -9.06 -12.07
C ASN A 142 -2.36 -9.46 -11.08
N ASP A 143 -2.49 -8.68 -10.00
CA ASP A 143 -3.29 -9.03 -8.83
C ASP A 143 -4.47 -8.09 -8.64
N ILE A 144 -5.62 -8.65 -8.31
CA ILE A 144 -6.76 -7.90 -7.80
C ILE A 144 -6.58 -7.74 -6.28
N TRP A 145 -6.10 -6.57 -5.86
CA TRP A 145 -5.99 -6.21 -4.45
C TRP A 145 -7.34 -5.73 -3.95
N MET A 146 -7.64 -5.97 -2.68
CA MET A 146 -8.98 -5.75 -2.14
C MET A 146 -9.37 -4.27 -2.05
N SER A 147 -10.63 -3.98 -2.36
CA SER A 147 -11.30 -2.76 -1.89
C SER A 147 -11.47 -2.81 -0.37
N GLN A 148 -11.53 -1.66 0.27
CA GLN A 148 -11.71 -1.60 1.71
C GLN A 148 -12.39 -0.32 2.19
N ASP A 149 -13.08 -0.44 3.33
CA ASP A 149 -13.48 0.65 4.21
C ASP A 149 -12.79 0.49 5.55
N VAL A 150 -12.22 1.57 6.07
CA VAL A 150 -11.73 1.65 7.44
C VAL A 150 -12.64 2.59 8.20
N LYS A 151 -13.26 2.10 9.28
CA LYS A 151 -14.22 2.87 10.07
C LYS A 151 -13.92 2.83 11.55
N ASN A 152 -14.16 3.95 12.20
CA ASN A 152 -14.21 4.04 13.65
C ASN A 152 -15.66 4.08 14.12
N TYR A 153 -15.96 3.32 15.16
CA TYR A 153 -17.24 3.32 15.86
C TYR A 153 -16.98 3.75 17.29
N THR A 154 -17.47 4.92 17.66
CA THR A 154 -17.31 5.50 18.99
C THR A 154 -18.66 5.48 19.70
N PHE A 155 -18.78 4.65 20.73
CA PHE A 155 -19.97 4.54 21.57
C PHE A 155 -19.87 5.50 22.74
N HIS A 156 -20.99 6.16 23.04
CA HIS A 156 -21.14 7.09 24.16
C HIS A 156 -22.25 6.61 25.07
N GLY A 157 -21.91 6.41 26.33
CA GLY A 157 -22.80 5.93 27.40
C GLY A 157 -22.93 6.91 28.54
N VAL A 158 -23.21 6.37 29.73
CA VAL A 158 -23.30 7.12 30.98
C VAL A 158 -22.52 6.38 32.06
N SER A 159 -21.54 7.05 32.66
CA SER A 159 -20.74 6.46 33.73
C SER A 159 -21.54 6.36 35.06
N ALA A 160 -21.28 5.32 35.80
CA ALA A 160 -21.83 5.09 37.13
C ALA A 160 -20.90 4.20 37.97
N HIS A 161 -21.08 4.18 39.25
CA HIS A 161 -20.33 3.26 40.12
C HIS A 161 -20.85 1.83 39.90
N ALA A 162 -19.99 0.95 39.32
CA ALA A 162 -20.40 -0.37 38.84
C ALA A 162 -21.03 -1.30 39.96
N ALA A 163 -20.64 -1.15 41.20
CA ALA A 163 -21.20 -1.95 42.30
C ALA A 163 -22.32 -1.24 43.08
N LYS A 164 -22.32 0.10 43.14
CA LYS A 164 -23.28 0.85 43.97
C LYS A 164 -24.55 1.22 43.23
N SER A 165 -24.43 1.65 41.98
CA SER A 165 -25.55 2.18 41.19
C SER A 165 -25.41 1.84 39.70
N PRO A 166 -25.16 0.54 39.34
CA PRO A 166 -24.99 0.18 37.91
C PRO A 166 -26.20 0.50 37.04
N GLN A 167 -27.40 0.51 37.65
CA GLN A 167 -28.65 0.84 36.93
C GLN A 167 -28.74 2.29 36.46
N GLU A 168 -27.91 3.18 37.00
CA GLU A 168 -27.80 4.58 36.53
C GLU A 168 -26.85 4.73 35.35
N GLY A 169 -26.02 3.71 35.09
CA GLY A 169 -25.06 3.69 33.97
C GLY A 169 -25.64 3.19 32.67
N ARG A 170 -24.96 3.53 31.56
CA ARG A 170 -25.14 2.96 30.22
C ARG A 170 -23.76 2.64 29.68
N SER A 171 -23.45 1.35 29.54
CA SER A 171 -22.10 0.91 29.17
C SER A 171 -21.84 1.04 27.66
N ALA A 172 -20.96 1.93 27.29
CA ALA A 172 -20.44 2.05 25.93
C ALA A 172 -19.66 0.80 25.50
N LEU A 173 -18.97 0.15 26.48
CA LEU A 173 -18.21 -1.08 26.21
C LEU A 173 -19.15 -2.23 25.86
N ASP A 174 -20.26 -2.40 26.59
CA ASP A 174 -21.25 -3.45 26.28
C ASP A 174 -21.85 -3.24 24.88
N ALA A 175 -22.07 -1.98 24.48
CA ALA A 175 -22.52 -1.66 23.12
C ALA A 175 -21.47 -2.10 22.08
N ALA A 176 -20.19 -1.81 22.30
CA ALA A 176 -19.13 -2.23 21.41
C ALA A 176 -18.98 -3.77 21.34
N GLU A 177 -19.15 -4.47 22.47
CA GLU A 177 -19.14 -5.95 22.51
C GLU A 177 -20.33 -6.54 21.73
N LEU A 178 -21.54 -6.00 21.93
CA LEU A 178 -22.74 -6.45 21.21
C LEU A 178 -22.64 -6.18 19.71
N MET A 179 -22.06 -5.04 19.29
CA MET A 179 -21.72 -4.79 17.89
C MET A 179 -20.80 -5.88 17.34
N ASN A 180 -19.71 -6.19 18.04
CA ASN A 180 -18.74 -7.20 17.61
C ASN A 180 -19.38 -8.59 17.49
N ILE A 181 -20.26 -8.96 18.43
CA ILE A 181 -21.04 -10.20 18.38
C ILE A 181 -21.97 -10.18 17.14
N GLY A 182 -22.69 -9.09 16.90
CA GLY A 182 -23.55 -8.92 15.74
C GLY A 182 -22.80 -9.06 14.42
N VAL A 183 -21.62 -8.45 14.31
CA VAL A 183 -20.75 -8.58 13.13
C VAL A 183 -20.22 -10.01 12.97
N ASN A 184 -19.93 -10.74 14.06
CA ASN A 184 -19.53 -12.14 13.98
C ASN A 184 -20.64 -13.02 13.40
N TYR A 185 -21.90 -12.77 13.75
CA TYR A 185 -23.03 -13.46 13.10
C TYR A 185 -23.25 -13.00 11.64
N LEU A 186 -22.95 -11.74 11.33
CA LEU A 186 -23.02 -11.23 9.96
C LEU A 186 -22.08 -11.98 9.01
N ARG A 187 -20.94 -12.52 9.50
CA ARG A 187 -19.97 -13.28 8.69
C ARG A 187 -20.58 -14.47 7.97
N GLU A 188 -21.61 -15.08 8.53
CA GLU A 188 -22.35 -16.20 7.89
C GLU A 188 -23.14 -15.74 6.66
N HIS A 189 -23.39 -14.45 6.50
CA HIS A 189 -24.33 -13.90 5.52
C HIS A 189 -23.70 -12.89 4.56
N VAL A 190 -22.40 -12.99 4.34
CA VAL A 190 -21.60 -12.24 3.36
C VAL A 190 -20.84 -13.23 2.48
N PRO A 191 -20.41 -12.85 1.25
CA PRO A 191 -19.55 -13.70 0.43
C PRO A 191 -18.26 -14.11 1.15
N ASP A 192 -17.76 -15.32 0.86
CA ASP A 192 -16.62 -15.93 1.55
C ASP A 192 -15.32 -15.09 1.51
N GLU A 193 -15.14 -14.27 0.48
CA GLU A 193 -13.98 -13.40 0.36
C GLU A 193 -14.07 -12.11 1.20
N VAL A 194 -15.25 -11.78 1.73
CA VAL A 194 -15.38 -10.59 2.60
C VAL A 194 -14.62 -10.81 3.90
N ARG A 195 -13.79 -9.84 4.25
CA ARG A 195 -13.03 -9.83 5.51
C ARG A 195 -13.44 -8.63 6.34
N MET A 196 -13.71 -8.89 7.62
CA MET A 196 -14.06 -7.86 8.61
C MET A 196 -13.17 -8.08 9.82
N HIS A 197 -12.23 -7.16 10.06
CA HIS A 197 -11.31 -7.21 11.21
C HIS A 197 -11.64 -6.06 12.13
N TYR A 198 -11.48 -6.24 13.43
CA TYR A 198 -11.63 -5.14 14.37
C TYR A 198 -10.63 -5.20 15.52
N ALA A 199 -10.39 -4.05 16.10
CA ALA A 199 -9.66 -3.90 17.35
C ALA A 199 -10.29 -2.80 18.20
N TYR A 200 -10.17 -2.92 19.53
CA TYR A 200 -10.46 -1.81 20.42
C TYR A 200 -9.35 -0.77 20.33
N VAL A 201 -9.73 0.49 20.12
CA VAL A 201 -8.83 1.66 20.14
C VAL A 201 -8.88 2.29 21.53
N ASP A 202 -10.08 2.34 22.12
CA ASP A 202 -10.33 2.76 23.48
C ASP A 202 -11.44 1.87 24.04
N ASN A 203 -11.24 1.30 25.22
CA ASN A 203 -12.19 0.39 25.88
C ASN A 203 -12.72 0.95 27.21
N GLY A 204 -12.47 2.22 27.49
CA GLY A 204 -13.00 2.94 28.63
C GLY A 204 -12.05 2.99 29.84
N ILE A 205 -12.61 2.85 31.01
CA ILE A 205 -12.05 3.18 32.34
C ILE A 205 -11.93 1.92 33.21
N PRO A 206 -11.41 2.02 34.44
CA PRO A 206 -11.31 0.88 35.35
C PRO A 206 -12.64 0.16 35.59
N SER A 207 -12.58 -1.16 35.81
CA SER A 207 -13.74 -2.06 35.90
C SER A 207 -14.75 -1.77 37.03
N ASN A 208 -14.43 -0.90 37.96
CA ASN A 208 -15.32 -0.43 39.00
C ASN A 208 -16.20 0.77 38.61
N VAL A 209 -16.10 1.22 37.37
CA VAL A 209 -16.93 2.28 36.77
C VAL A 209 -17.56 1.76 35.49
N VAL A 210 -18.86 2.03 35.26
CA VAL A 210 -19.52 1.74 33.99
C VAL A 210 -18.91 2.62 32.91
N PRO A 211 -18.34 2.07 31.81
CA PRO A 211 -17.66 2.84 30.78
C PRO A 211 -18.64 3.71 30.00
N ASP A 212 -18.37 5.00 29.92
CA ASP A 212 -19.17 5.98 29.14
C ASP A 212 -18.59 6.25 27.75
N LEU A 213 -17.41 5.70 27.46
CA LEU A 213 -16.76 5.77 26.15
C LEU A 213 -16.13 4.43 25.79
N ALA A 214 -16.37 3.98 24.55
CA ALA A 214 -15.62 2.87 23.95
C ALA A 214 -15.49 3.10 22.45
N LYS A 215 -14.31 2.80 21.89
CA LYS A 215 -14.03 2.98 20.46
C LYS A 215 -13.46 1.71 19.86
N THR A 216 -14.05 1.26 18.74
CA THR A 216 -13.54 0.17 17.92
C THR A 216 -13.19 0.68 16.52
N ASN A 217 -12.12 0.13 15.94
CA ASN A 217 -11.74 0.34 14.56
C ASN A 217 -12.02 -0.93 13.77
N TYR A 218 -12.60 -0.80 12.60
CA TYR A 218 -12.92 -1.88 11.67
C TYR A 218 -12.24 -1.69 10.34
N PHE A 219 -11.68 -2.78 9.78
CA PHE A 219 -11.33 -2.94 8.38
C PHE A 219 -12.34 -3.90 7.73
N ILE A 220 -13.01 -3.44 6.67
CA ILE A 220 -14.02 -4.20 5.92
C ILE A 220 -13.52 -4.28 4.48
N ARG A 221 -13.29 -5.49 3.96
CA ARG A 221 -12.60 -5.72 2.68
C ARG A 221 -13.31 -6.73 1.81
N SER A 222 -13.24 -6.53 0.48
CA SER A 222 -13.69 -7.48 -0.53
C SER A 222 -12.94 -7.25 -1.86
N PHE A 223 -13.03 -8.18 -2.82
CA PHE A 223 -12.50 -8.00 -4.18
C PHE A 223 -13.42 -7.18 -5.09
N LYS A 224 -14.54 -6.66 -4.59
CA LYS A 224 -15.44 -5.76 -5.31
C LYS A 224 -15.93 -4.66 -4.39
N ARG A 225 -15.82 -3.42 -4.85
CA ARG A 225 -16.28 -2.23 -4.10
C ARG A 225 -17.72 -2.36 -3.63
N SER A 226 -18.61 -2.83 -4.51
CA SER A 226 -20.04 -3.01 -4.18
C SER A 226 -20.28 -3.98 -3.01
N ARG A 227 -19.46 -5.01 -2.87
CA ARG A 227 -19.53 -5.97 -1.74
C ARG A 227 -18.98 -5.38 -0.46
N THR A 228 -17.90 -4.59 -0.56
CA THR A 228 -17.39 -3.84 0.59
C THR A 228 -18.41 -2.85 1.10
N GLU A 229 -19.10 -2.13 0.22
CA GLU A 229 -20.16 -1.18 0.58
C GLU A 229 -21.36 -1.86 1.23
N ASP A 230 -21.82 -3.00 0.70
CA ASP A 230 -22.91 -3.77 1.33
C ASP A 230 -22.51 -4.25 2.74
N ALA A 231 -21.34 -4.88 2.87
CA ALA A 231 -20.85 -5.35 4.16
C ALA A 231 -20.68 -4.19 5.15
N SER A 232 -20.11 -3.08 4.71
CA SER A 232 -19.89 -1.87 5.50
C SER A 232 -21.20 -1.28 6.03
N ALA A 233 -22.21 -1.17 5.16
CA ALA A 233 -23.54 -0.69 5.56
C ALA A 233 -24.21 -1.63 6.57
N ARG A 234 -23.96 -2.94 6.48
CA ARG A 234 -24.52 -3.93 7.42
C ARG A 234 -23.77 -3.92 8.77
N VAL A 235 -22.47 -3.65 8.78
CA VAL A 235 -21.69 -3.40 10.00
C VAL A 235 -22.22 -2.14 10.72
N ASP A 236 -22.53 -1.07 9.98
CA ASP A 236 -23.15 0.13 10.53
C ASP A 236 -24.51 -0.17 11.21
N LYS A 237 -25.31 -1.09 10.66
CA LYS A 237 -26.57 -1.52 11.27
C LYS A 237 -26.34 -2.27 12.58
N CYS A 238 -25.28 -3.12 12.65
CA CYS A 238 -24.91 -3.79 13.90
C CYS A 238 -24.54 -2.77 14.98
N ALA A 239 -23.77 -1.74 14.63
CA ALA A 239 -23.41 -0.67 15.57
C ALA A 239 -24.64 0.08 16.10
N ARG A 240 -25.54 0.51 15.20
CA ARG A 240 -26.78 1.21 15.59
C ARG A 240 -27.69 0.30 16.43
N GLY A 241 -27.81 -0.98 16.07
CA GLY A 241 -28.58 -1.96 16.86
C GLY A 241 -28.03 -2.16 18.25
N ALA A 242 -26.72 -2.27 18.39
CA ALA A 242 -26.03 -2.39 19.67
C ALA A 242 -26.25 -1.16 20.55
N ALA A 243 -26.13 0.04 19.99
CA ALA A 243 -26.43 1.28 20.71
C ALA A 243 -27.89 1.33 21.22
N MET A 244 -28.85 0.90 20.41
CA MET A 244 -30.26 0.80 20.82
C MET A 244 -30.47 -0.20 21.97
N MET A 245 -29.80 -1.36 21.92
CA MET A 245 -29.94 -2.39 22.97
C MET A 245 -29.38 -1.95 24.32
N THR A 246 -28.40 -1.07 24.33
CA THR A 246 -27.71 -0.60 25.55
C THR A 246 -28.12 0.79 26.00
N ASP A 247 -29.06 1.42 25.29
CA ASP A 247 -29.50 2.79 25.54
C ASP A 247 -28.33 3.80 25.51
N THR A 248 -27.41 3.57 24.54
CA THR A 248 -26.23 4.43 24.24
C THR A 248 -26.38 5.10 22.89
N THR A 249 -25.39 5.92 22.48
CA THR A 249 -25.31 6.47 21.12
C THR A 249 -24.00 6.00 20.44
N VAL A 250 -23.96 6.08 19.10
CA VAL A 250 -22.76 5.72 18.35
C VAL A 250 -22.48 6.74 17.26
N ASP A 251 -21.24 7.23 17.21
CA ASP A 251 -20.68 7.97 16.09
C ASP A 251 -19.92 7.00 15.16
N ILE A 252 -20.21 7.12 13.87
CA ILE A 252 -19.60 6.29 12.81
C ILE A 252 -18.78 7.21 11.92
N GLU A 253 -17.46 7.02 11.95
CA GLU A 253 -16.49 7.79 11.16
C GLU A 253 -15.90 6.90 10.06
N LEU A 254 -16.00 7.30 8.80
CA LEU A 254 -15.24 6.70 7.71
C LEU A 254 -13.84 7.33 7.69
N VAL A 255 -12.83 6.56 8.09
CA VAL A 255 -11.43 7.01 8.14
C VAL A 255 -10.82 7.05 6.74
N THR A 256 -10.96 5.94 6.01
CA THR A 256 -10.50 5.83 4.62
C THR A 256 -11.32 4.80 3.86
N SER A 257 -11.30 4.92 2.53
CA SER A 257 -12.05 4.04 1.63
C SER A 257 -11.32 3.98 0.29
N CYS A 258 -11.16 2.78 -0.26
CA CYS A 258 -10.62 2.58 -1.60
C CYS A 258 -11.34 1.46 -2.34
N LYS A 259 -11.23 1.51 -3.67
CA LYS A 259 -11.69 0.46 -4.58
C LYS A 259 -10.67 -0.67 -4.65
N GLU A 260 -11.02 -1.78 -5.30
CA GLU A 260 -10.10 -2.83 -5.68
C GLU A 260 -9.12 -2.38 -6.77
N MET A 261 -8.00 -3.10 -6.92
CA MET A 261 -7.04 -2.82 -8.00
C MET A 261 -7.66 -3.08 -9.36
N LYS A 262 -7.62 -2.08 -10.21
CA LYS A 262 -7.96 -2.19 -11.63
C LYS A 262 -6.69 -2.56 -12.40
N VAL A 263 -6.57 -3.83 -12.75
CA VAL A 263 -5.40 -4.36 -13.47
C VAL A 263 -5.41 -3.91 -14.92
N ASN A 264 -4.23 -3.60 -15.46
CA ASN A 264 -4.03 -3.32 -16.89
C ASN A 264 -3.16 -4.40 -17.53
N ARG A 265 -3.76 -5.29 -18.28
CA ARG A 265 -3.11 -6.46 -18.89
C ARG A 265 -2.10 -6.06 -19.96
N VAL A 266 -2.39 -5.05 -20.75
CA VAL A 266 -1.48 -4.55 -21.79
C VAL A 266 -0.16 -4.08 -21.17
N LEU A 267 -0.23 -3.34 -20.07
CA LEU A 267 0.97 -2.93 -19.33
C LEU A 267 1.68 -4.12 -18.69
N ALA A 268 0.92 -5.05 -18.10
CA ALA A 268 1.47 -6.24 -17.48
C ALA A 268 2.31 -7.07 -18.46
N GLU A 269 1.80 -7.32 -19.67
CA GLU A 269 2.51 -8.05 -20.72
C GLU A 269 3.76 -7.32 -21.20
N LEU A 270 3.68 -6.01 -21.40
CA LEU A 270 4.81 -5.19 -21.86
C LEU A 270 5.94 -5.15 -20.82
N TYR A 271 5.60 -4.96 -19.54
CA TYR A 271 6.61 -4.96 -18.47
C TYR A 271 7.17 -6.36 -18.22
N TYR A 272 6.37 -7.40 -18.37
CA TYR A 272 6.84 -8.79 -18.31
C TYR A 272 7.88 -9.05 -19.40
N GLU A 273 7.61 -8.66 -20.65
CA GLU A 273 8.58 -8.74 -21.74
C GLU A 273 9.90 -8.03 -21.38
N ALA A 274 9.83 -6.80 -20.88
CA ALA A 274 11.03 -6.07 -20.47
C ALA A 274 11.80 -6.82 -19.36
N MET A 275 11.11 -7.35 -18.37
CA MET A 275 11.72 -8.07 -17.23
C MET A 275 12.40 -9.38 -17.65
N THR A 276 11.93 -10.06 -18.70
CA THR A 276 12.58 -11.30 -19.19
C THR A 276 14.00 -11.07 -19.68
N HIS A 277 14.34 -9.84 -20.07
CA HIS A 277 15.67 -9.46 -20.57
C HIS A 277 16.60 -8.91 -19.48
N ILE A 278 16.13 -8.77 -18.24
CA ILE A 278 16.90 -8.21 -17.13
C ILE A 278 17.41 -9.36 -16.25
N PRO A 279 18.73 -9.52 -16.08
CA PRO A 279 19.26 -10.55 -15.20
C PRO A 279 18.83 -10.30 -13.75
N THR A 280 18.33 -11.35 -13.11
CA THR A 280 17.98 -11.30 -11.68
C THR A 280 19.22 -11.24 -10.80
N PRO A 281 19.13 -10.72 -9.58
CA PRO A 281 20.26 -10.64 -8.67
C PRO A 281 20.86 -12.01 -8.36
N GLU A 282 22.20 -12.04 -8.27
CA GLU A 282 22.95 -13.17 -7.73
C GLU A 282 23.26 -12.93 -6.25
N TYR A 283 23.23 -14.00 -5.45
CA TYR A 283 23.47 -13.95 -4.01
C TYR A 283 24.79 -14.63 -3.67
N THR A 284 25.54 -14.04 -2.74
CA THR A 284 26.79 -14.60 -2.22
C THR A 284 26.52 -15.74 -1.23
N GLU A 285 27.55 -16.54 -0.92
CA GLU A 285 27.44 -17.60 0.09
C GLU A 285 27.09 -17.04 1.47
N ASP A 286 27.61 -15.87 1.83
CA ASP A 286 27.29 -15.20 3.11
C ASP A 286 25.80 -14.79 3.16
N GLU A 287 25.26 -14.27 2.06
CA GLU A 287 23.84 -13.91 1.96
C GLU A 287 22.95 -15.15 2.06
N LEU A 288 23.33 -16.26 1.43
CA LEU A 288 22.59 -17.52 1.51
C LEU A 288 22.64 -18.12 2.91
N THR A 289 23.81 -18.06 3.57
CA THR A 289 23.97 -18.49 4.97
C THR A 289 23.10 -17.66 5.90
N PHE A 290 23.14 -16.33 5.74
CA PHE A 290 22.29 -15.42 6.50
C PHE A 290 20.81 -15.73 6.29
N ALA A 291 20.37 -15.99 5.06
CA ALA A 291 18.98 -16.34 4.76
C ALA A 291 18.53 -17.62 5.47
N ALA A 292 19.40 -18.64 5.49
CA ALA A 292 19.12 -19.89 6.17
C ALA A 292 18.98 -19.71 7.70
N GLU A 293 19.89 -18.93 8.31
CA GLU A 293 19.82 -18.60 9.74
C GLU A 293 18.58 -17.80 10.08
N LEU A 294 18.27 -16.75 9.30
CA LEU A 294 17.11 -15.91 9.48
C LEU A 294 15.81 -16.73 9.36
N SER A 295 15.72 -17.60 8.35
CA SER A 295 14.55 -18.45 8.13
C SER A 295 14.31 -19.38 9.30
N LYS A 296 15.37 -19.97 9.85
CA LYS A 296 15.29 -20.82 11.04
C LYS A 296 14.82 -20.02 12.27
N GLU A 297 15.37 -18.82 12.48
CA GLU A 297 15.00 -17.93 13.59
C GLU A 297 13.54 -17.47 13.48
N ALA A 298 13.09 -17.17 12.25
CA ALA A 298 11.74 -16.69 11.96
C ALA A 298 10.71 -17.81 11.75
N GLY A 299 11.11 -19.08 11.75
CA GLY A 299 10.22 -20.22 11.53
C GLY A 299 9.64 -20.29 10.11
N LEU A 300 10.39 -19.84 9.10
CA LEU A 300 9.94 -19.86 7.70
C LEU A 300 10.05 -21.25 7.09
N GLU A 301 9.05 -21.62 6.27
CA GLU A 301 8.96 -22.97 5.66
C GLU A 301 9.96 -23.23 4.52
N ASN A 302 10.54 -22.16 3.94
CA ASN A 302 11.34 -22.26 2.70
C ASN A 302 12.87 -22.22 2.91
N ASP A 303 13.36 -22.56 4.06
CA ASP A 303 14.80 -22.74 4.39
C ASP A 303 15.74 -21.60 3.92
N GLY A 304 15.23 -20.35 3.89
CA GLY A 304 16.02 -19.18 3.52
C GLY A 304 16.38 -19.06 2.05
N ILE A 305 15.67 -19.73 1.18
CA ILE A 305 15.92 -19.66 -0.27
C ILE A 305 15.48 -18.31 -0.80
N TYR A 306 16.36 -17.65 -1.56
CA TYR A 306 15.99 -16.49 -2.37
C TYR A 306 15.37 -16.92 -3.68
N PHE A 307 14.38 -16.15 -4.11
CA PHE A 307 13.75 -16.39 -5.41
C PHE A 307 14.72 -16.03 -6.54
N LYS A 308 14.99 -17.00 -7.41
CA LYS A 308 15.83 -16.81 -8.61
C LYS A 308 14.93 -16.84 -9.84
N GLY A 309 15.17 -15.90 -10.76
CA GLY A 309 14.41 -15.82 -12.00
C GLY A 309 13.22 -14.84 -11.91
N LEU A 310 12.31 -14.97 -12.85
CA LEU A 310 11.06 -14.21 -12.99
C LEU A 310 9.90 -15.21 -12.98
N GLU A 311 8.90 -15.01 -12.12
CA GLU A 311 7.69 -15.83 -12.16
C GLU A 311 6.95 -15.63 -13.49
N PRO A 312 6.36 -16.69 -14.08
CA PRO A 312 5.51 -16.56 -15.24
C PRO A 312 4.37 -15.56 -14.98
N LEU A 313 4.02 -14.78 -16.00
CA LEU A 313 2.86 -13.91 -15.93
C LEU A 313 1.59 -14.76 -15.93
N GLU A 314 0.80 -14.64 -14.88
CA GLU A 314 -0.49 -15.32 -14.79
C GLU A 314 -1.41 -14.91 -15.95
N PRO A 315 -2.11 -15.86 -16.59
CA PRO A 315 -2.97 -15.56 -17.74
C PRO A 315 -4.14 -14.64 -17.39
N GLU A 316 -4.67 -14.76 -16.18
CA GLU A 316 -5.76 -13.95 -15.64
C GLU A 316 -5.32 -13.24 -14.35
N PRO A 317 -5.93 -12.09 -14.01
CA PRO A 317 -5.68 -11.42 -12.74
C PRO A 317 -6.04 -12.32 -11.53
N VAL A 318 -5.15 -12.34 -10.53
CA VAL A 318 -5.28 -13.21 -9.36
C VAL A 318 -5.77 -12.42 -8.15
N PRO A 319 -6.89 -12.80 -7.50
CA PRO A 319 -7.32 -12.17 -6.26
C PRO A 319 -6.34 -12.44 -5.12
N ILE A 320 -5.88 -11.40 -4.44
CA ILE A 320 -5.02 -11.50 -3.26
C ILE A 320 -5.58 -10.72 -2.07
N PHE A 321 -5.45 -11.29 -0.85
CA PHE A 321 -6.06 -10.77 0.37
C PHE A 321 -5.25 -9.65 1.04
N ILE A 322 -4.74 -8.71 0.25
CA ILE A 322 -4.04 -7.51 0.71
C ILE A 322 -4.66 -6.27 0.07
N GLY A 323 -4.29 -5.09 0.55
CA GLY A 323 -4.75 -3.81 0.01
C GLY A 323 -3.61 -2.81 -0.05
N THR A 324 -3.73 -1.81 -0.91
CA THR A 324 -2.87 -0.65 -1.01
C THR A 324 -3.70 0.56 -1.44
N ASP A 325 -3.30 1.75 -1.07
CA ASP A 325 -3.94 2.99 -1.53
C ASP A 325 -3.63 3.32 -3.00
N ALA A 326 -2.67 2.60 -3.63
CA ALA A 326 -2.41 2.67 -5.07
C ALA A 326 -3.61 2.18 -5.91
N THR A 327 -4.51 1.39 -5.32
CA THR A 327 -5.75 0.96 -5.98
C THR A 327 -6.58 2.14 -6.49
N GLU A 328 -6.67 3.25 -5.74
CA GLU A 328 -7.40 4.45 -6.18
C GLU A 328 -6.76 5.11 -7.41
N VAL A 329 -5.43 5.08 -7.52
CA VAL A 329 -4.73 5.58 -8.71
C VAL A 329 -5.08 4.74 -9.93
N SER A 330 -5.22 3.41 -9.76
CA SER A 330 -5.58 2.48 -10.85
C SER A 330 -6.98 2.72 -11.45
N HIS A 331 -7.84 3.49 -10.77
CA HIS A 331 -9.13 3.93 -11.28
C HIS A 331 -9.11 5.32 -11.95
N THR A 332 -7.99 6.02 -11.87
CA THR A 332 -7.80 7.33 -12.50
C THR A 332 -7.00 7.21 -13.80
N ILE A 333 -5.98 6.36 -13.81
CA ILE A 333 -5.05 6.17 -14.94
C ILE A 333 -4.60 4.70 -15.03
N PRO A 334 -4.14 4.22 -16.19
CA PRO A 334 -3.48 2.93 -16.31
C PRO A 334 -2.27 2.86 -15.35
N LEU A 335 -2.26 1.87 -14.47
CA LEU A 335 -1.22 1.66 -13.46
C LEU A 335 -0.57 0.28 -13.67
N ILE A 336 0.75 0.23 -13.53
CA ILE A 336 1.51 -1.01 -13.45
C ILE A 336 2.25 -1.10 -12.11
N THR A 337 2.14 -2.25 -11.47
CA THR A 337 2.91 -2.60 -10.27
C THR A 337 3.76 -3.83 -10.57
N ILE A 338 5.05 -3.77 -10.26
CA ILE A 338 5.93 -4.94 -10.30
C ILE A 338 6.35 -5.32 -8.89
N SER A 339 6.78 -6.57 -8.69
CA SER A 339 7.39 -7.01 -7.43
C SER A 339 8.80 -7.51 -7.67
N ALA A 340 9.67 -7.26 -6.71
CA ALA A 340 11.05 -7.74 -6.73
C ALA A 340 11.41 -8.42 -5.40
N ALA A 341 12.22 -9.46 -5.49
CA ALA A 341 12.71 -10.18 -4.33
C ALA A 341 13.72 -9.33 -3.55
N THR A 342 13.28 -8.85 -2.40
CA THR A 342 14.10 -8.09 -1.43
C THR A 342 14.33 -8.87 -0.13
N MET A 343 13.72 -10.03 -0.03
CA MET A 343 13.74 -10.91 1.14
C MET A 343 13.66 -12.38 0.71
N CYS A 344 14.03 -13.29 1.59
CA CYS A 344 13.93 -14.72 1.33
C CYS A 344 12.48 -15.18 1.30
N ARG A 345 12.25 -16.27 0.56
CA ARG A 345 10.91 -16.85 0.35
C ARG A 345 10.23 -17.21 1.66
N GLY A 346 8.93 -16.93 1.71
CA GLY A 346 8.11 -17.18 2.89
C GLY A 346 8.19 -16.08 3.95
N THR A 347 9.04 -15.06 3.78
CA THR A 347 9.04 -13.91 4.70
C THR A 347 7.74 -13.13 4.53
N SER A 348 6.98 -13.00 5.61
CA SER A 348 5.78 -12.15 5.64
C SER A 348 6.15 -10.68 5.75
N LEU A 349 5.42 -9.83 5.02
CA LEU A 349 5.45 -8.38 5.24
C LEU A 349 4.98 -8.07 6.67
N HIS A 350 5.37 -6.91 7.19
CA HIS A 350 5.08 -6.45 8.56
C HIS A 350 5.72 -7.31 9.66
N HIS A 351 6.60 -8.23 9.27
CA HIS A 351 7.36 -9.07 10.20
C HIS A 351 8.79 -8.52 10.41
N TRP A 352 9.38 -8.72 11.60
CA TRP A 352 10.74 -8.26 11.90
C TRP A 352 11.80 -8.79 10.91
N ALA A 353 11.60 -10.01 10.38
CA ALA A 353 12.49 -10.60 9.40
C ALA A 353 12.49 -9.83 8.06
N ALA A 354 11.34 -9.28 7.64
CA ALA A 354 11.28 -8.40 6.47
C ALA A 354 12.02 -7.09 6.74
N ALA A 355 11.78 -6.46 7.89
CA ALA A 355 12.49 -5.24 8.30
C ALA A 355 14.01 -5.43 8.31
N LYS A 356 14.50 -6.55 8.86
CA LYS A 356 15.94 -6.84 8.92
C LYS A 356 16.56 -6.91 7.52
N GLN A 357 15.88 -7.56 6.57
CA GLN A 357 16.35 -7.72 5.19
C GLN A 357 16.27 -6.41 4.38
N ALA A 358 15.32 -5.53 4.67
CA ALA A 358 15.21 -4.22 4.02
C ALA A 358 16.40 -3.29 4.24
N GLY A 359 17.21 -3.53 5.29
CA GLY A 359 18.48 -2.80 5.58
C GLY A 359 19.73 -3.47 5.05
N MET A 360 19.64 -4.63 4.37
CA MET A 360 20.78 -5.45 3.99
C MET A 360 21.04 -5.47 2.48
N SER A 361 22.18 -6.05 2.08
CA SER A 361 22.60 -6.15 0.67
C SER A 361 21.56 -6.85 -0.21
N ILE A 362 20.87 -7.87 0.31
CA ILE A 362 19.79 -8.58 -0.38
C ILE A 362 18.60 -7.66 -0.72
N GLY A 363 18.16 -6.84 0.24
CA GLY A 363 17.16 -5.81 -0.01
C GLY A 363 17.62 -4.81 -1.06
N HIS A 364 18.89 -4.35 -0.97
CA HIS A 364 19.46 -3.42 -1.95
C HIS A 364 19.58 -4.03 -3.36
N LYS A 365 19.89 -5.32 -3.48
CA LYS A 365 19.93 -6.01 -4.79
C LYS A 365 18.54 -6.07 -5.44
N GLY A 366 17.53 -6.45 -4.66
CA GLY A 366 16.14 -6.43 -5.15
C GLY A 366 15.66 -5.01 -5.52
N MET A 367 16.00 -4.00 -4.72
CA MET A 367 15.74 -2.59 -5.00
C MET A 367 16.34 -2.14 -6.34
N LEU A 368 17.61 -2.45 -6.59
CA LEU A 368 18.27 -2.09 -7.85
C LEU A 368 17.69 -2.85 -9.05
N TYR A 369 17.31 -4.10 -8.86
CA TYR A 369 16.60 -4.88 -9.87
C TYR A 369 15.24 -4.24 -10.21
N ALA A 370 14.45 -3.87 -9.21
CA ALA A 370 13.16 -3.19 -9.40
C ALA A 370 13.32 -1.86 -10.13
N ALA A 371 14.32 -1.05 -9.77
CA ALA A 371 14.61 0.22 -10.47
C ALA A 371 14.90 0.00 -11.95
N ARG A 372 15.69 -1.02 -12.29
CA ARG A 372 15.98 -1.40 -13.70
C ARG A 372 14.72 -1.88 -14.41
N CYS A 373 13.90 -2.72 -13.77
CA CYS A 373 12.66 -3.23 -14.35
C CYS A 373 11.68 -2.11 -14.68
N MET A 374 11.49 -1.16 -13.76
CA MET A 374 10.64 0.01 -13.99
C MET A 374 11.18 0.89 -15.14
N ALA A 375 12.48 1.17 -15.14
CA ALA A 375 13.09 2.01 -16.19
C ALA A 375 13.00 1.34 -17.58
N GLU A 376 13.36 0.06 -17.69
CA GLU A 376 13.34 -0.67 -18.98
C GLU A 376 11.90 -0.92 -19.47
N GLY A 377 10.96 -1.23 -18.57
CA GLY A 377 9.55 -1.36 -18.94
C GLY A 377 8.97 -0.06 -19.46
N THR A 378 9.25 1.07 -18.80
CA THR A 378 8.81 2.39 -19.28
C THR A 378 9.50 2.80 -20.56
N LYS A 379 10.79 2.49 -20.72
CA LYS A 379 11.52 2.69 -21.98
C LYS A 379 10.91 1.89 -23.13
N LEU A 380 10.53 0.63 -22.88
CA LEU A 380 9.84 -0.20 -23.88
C LEU A 380 8.49 0.40 -24.26
N LEU A 381 7.74 0.94 -23.27
CA LEU A 381 6.47 1.63 -23.51
C LEU A 381 6.67 2.88 -24.39
N LEU A 382 7.69 3.69 -24.14
CA LEU A 382 8.02 4.86 -24.96
C LEU A 382 8.35 4.50 -26.41
N LYS A 383 8.96 3.33 -26.65
CA LYS A 383 9.26 2.81 -27.99
C LYS A 383 8.05 2.20 -28.71
N ASN A 384 6.95 1.96 -27.97
CA ASN A 384 5.73 1.33 -28.47
C ASN A 384 4.48 2.16 -28.11
N PRO A 385 4.29 3.35 -28.73
CA PRO A 385 3.18 4.24 -28.38
C PRO A 385 1.79 3.61 -28.56
N ASP A 386 1.66 2.64 -29.46
CA ASP A 386 0.42 1.88 -29.67
C ASP A 386 0.04 1.07 -28.43
N LYS A 387 1.03 0.62 -27.62
CA LYS A 387 0.77 -0.07 -26.35
C LYS A 387 0.19 0.88 -25.31
N LEU A 388 0.61 2.15 -25.28
CA LEU A 388 0.02 3.14 -24.40
C LEU A 388 -1.44 3.43 -24.79
N THR A 389 -1.73 3.53 -26.08
CA THR A 389 -3.09 3.67 -26.60
C THR A 389 -3.96 2.46 -26.20
N ALA A 390 -3.45 1.24 -26.42
CA ALA A 390 -4.16 0.02 -26.05
C ALA A 390 -4.39 -0.10 -24.53
N ALA A 391 -3.42 0.33 -23.71
CA ALA A 391 -3.58 0.38 -22.25
C ALA A 391 -4.72 1.31 -21.82
N TRP A 392 -4.88 2.47 -22.47
CA TRP A 392 -6.01 3.37 -22.23
C TRP A 392 -7.33 2.83 -22.75
N GLU A 393 -7.35 2.11 -23.87
CA GLU A 393 -8.56 1.45 -24.38
C GLU A 393 -9.02 0.36 -23.40
N GLU A 394 -8.09 -0.49 -22.93
CA GLU A 394 -8.39 -1.48 -21.89
C GLU A 394 -8.90 -0.81 -20.63
N PHE A 395 -8.22 0.24 -20.14
CA PHE A 395 -8.61 0.98 -18.94
C PHE A 395 -10.04 1.50 -19.00
N LYS A 396 -10.47 2.02 -20.15
CA LYS A 396 -11.83 2.54 -20.34
C LYS A 396 -12.90 1.44 -20.45
N ASN A 397 -12.51 0.26 -20.94
CA ASN A 397 -13.42 -0.86 -21.20
C ASN A 397 -13.51 -1.84 -20.03
N THR A 398 -12.58 -1.77 -19.07
CA THR A 398 -12.62 -2.62 -17.87
C THR A 398 -13.60 -1.99 -16.89
N ASP A 399 -14.77 -2.59 -16.74
CA ASP A 399 -15.69 -2.28 -15.64
C ASP A 399 -15.08 -2.79 -14.33
N ALA A 400 -14.93 -1.87 -13.40
CA ALA A 400 -14.42 -2.17 -12.07
C ALA A 400 -15.45 -2.92 -11.23
#